data_e1463ae069d9d2c1158a7d0368bd4aa1
#
_entry.id   e1463ae069d9d2c1158a7d0368bd4aa1
#
_cell.length_a   1.000
_cell.length_b   1.000
_cell.length_c   1.000
_cell.angle_alpha   90.00
_cell.angle_beta   90.00
_cell.angle_gamma   90.00
#
_symmetry.space_group_name_H-M   'P 1'
#
loop_
_entity.id
_entity.type
_entity.pdbx_description
1 polymer ?
#
loop_
_entity_poly.entity_id
_entity_poly.type
_entity_poly.pdbx_seq_one_letter_code
_entity_poly.pdbx_strand_id
1 'polypeptide(L)'
;RKARQSTETLVSFDDLIQISKSNGFNIGVIIDEAHHSFKTGTQSSDFYKDVLNPDITILCTATPKDKDIELFERKTSITVNRISISRKQGVETGLLKTGIKVGLFRTSNLNDSQFIDFEHTALMQGIYTHKQLKEMLKEQNVSFTPLLLVQATDNDNIERIKKWALKAGFSNESISVHTAEEPDPYLETIAYDNNIEILIFKLAVATGFDIPRAFTLVSFRTNRDSDFGTQIIGRIMRVHQDLQGHIDSIPEQLKYGYVFLSNKDGQT
;
A
#
# COMPACT_ATOMS: atom_id res chain seq x y z
N ARG A 1 -13.07 16.33 -11.62
CA ARG A 1 -14.40 16.51 -12.28
C ARG A 1 -15.57 16.54 -11.28
N LYS A 2 -15.58 15.70 -10.22
CA LYS A 2 -16.64 15.73 -9.19
C LYS A 2 -16.59 16.98 -8.32
N ALA A 3 -15.42 17.53 -8.04
CA ALA A 3 -15.28 18.77 -7.27
C ALA A 3 -15.76 20.03 -8.04
N ARG A 4 -15.80 19.98 -9.38
CA ARG A 4 -16.27 21.07 -10.24
C ARG A 4 -17.78 21.14 -10.41
N GLN A 5 -18.53 20.10 -10.06
CA GLN A 5 -19.97 19.97 -10.35
C GLN A 5 -20.84 19.66 -9.13
N SER A 6 -20.51 20.20 -7.94
CA SER A 6 -21.49 20.15 -6.87
C SER A 6 -22.55 21.24 -7.12
N THR A 7 -23.71 20.82 -7.57
CA THR A 7 -24.89 21.67 -7.85
C THR A 7 -25.56 22.20 -6.57
N GLU A 8 -25.04 21.93 -5.40
CA GLU A 8 -25.67 22.27 -4.11
C GLU A 8 -24.91 23.31 -3.27
N THR A 9 -23.74 23.79 -3.75
CA THR A 9 -23.00 24.84 -3.05
C THR A 9 -23.22 26.17 -3.75
N LEU A 10 -23.60 27.19 -2.99
CA LEU A 10 -23.79 28.59 -3.45
C LEU A 10 -22.50 29.18 -4.08
N VAL A 11 -21.36 28.56 -3.90
CA VAL A 11 -20.05 28.98 -4.43
C VAL A 11 -19.36 27.78 -5.05
N SER A 12 -18.95 27.86 -6.32
CA SER A 12 -18.16 26.83 -6.97
C SER A 12 -16.75 26.79 -6.40
N PHE A 13 -16.02 25.66 -6.60
CA PHE A 13 -14.62 25.58 -6.15
C PHE A 13 -13.74 26.63 -6.88
N ASP A 14 -14.02 26.89 -8.16
CA ASP A 14 -13.34 27.88 -8.97
C ASP A 14 -13.55 29.30 -8.38
N ASP A 15 -14.80 29.61 -7.98
CA ASP A 15 -15.13 30.91 -7.33
C ASP A 15 -14.44 31.03 -5.98
N LEU A 16 -14.38 29.96 -5.20
CA LEU A 16 -13.66 29.96 -3.91
C LEU A 16 -12.18 30.33 -4.08
N ILE A 17 -11.51 29.74 -5.07
CA ILE A 17 -10.12 30.07 -5.39
C ILE A 17 -9.98 31.54 -5.80
N GLN A 18 -10.85 32.04 -6.65
CA GLN A 18 -10.81 33.44 -7.10
C GLN A 18 -11.08 34.43 -5.95
N ILE A 19 -12.06 34.15 -5.11
CA ILE A 19 -12.35 34.95 -3.92
C ILE A 19 -11.15 34.96 -2.96
N SER A 20 -10.52 33.81 -2.73
CA SER A 20 -9.34 33.71 -1.85
C SER A 20 -8.20 34.55 -2.38
N LYS A 21 -7.88 34.48 -3.67
CA LYS A 21 -6.84 35.28 -4.30
C LYS A 21 -7.14 36.78 -4.25
N SER A 22 -8.37 37.19 -4.53
CA SER A 22 -8.78 38.60 -4.50
C SER A 22 -8.72 39.17 -3.10
N ASN A 23 -8.80 38.37 -2.06
CA ASN A 23 -8.60 38.75 -0.66
C ASN A 23 -7.14 38.66 -0.19
N GLY A 24 -6.18 38.43 -1.10
CA GLY A 24 -4.75 38.38 -0.81
C GLY A 24 -4.25 37.10 -0.17
N PHE A 25 -5.02 36.01 -0.22
CA PHE A 25 -4.54 34.70 0.24
C PHE A 25 -3.66 34.04 -0.82
N ASN A 26 -2.55 33.44 -0.37
CA ASN A 26 -1.73 32.57 -1.19
C ASN A 26 -2.36 31.16 -1.28
N ILE A 27 -2.33 30.58 -2.46
CA ILE A 27 -2.83 29.24 -2.71
C ILE A 27 -1.67 28.25 -2.66
N GLY A 28 -1.70 27.34 -1.67
CA GLY A 28 -0.79 26.20 -1.59
C GLY A 28 -1.44 24.94 -2.11
N VAL A 29 -0.72 24.13 -2.91
CA VAL A 29 -1.17 22.85 -3.45
C VAL A 29 -0.19 21.75 -3.08
N ILE A 30 -0.70 20.66 -2.52
CA ILE A 30 0.04 19.42 -2.31
C ILE A 30 -0.51 18.38 -3.26
N ILE A 31 0.34 17.80 -4.11
CA ILE A 31 -0.03 16.77 -5.07
C ILE A 31 0.64 15.48 -4.68
N ASP A 32 -0.16 14.53 -4.19
CA ASP A 32 0.31 13.17 -3.92
C ASP A 32 0.32 12.34 -5.20
N GLU A 33 1.21 11.34 -5.26
CA GLU A 33 1.46 10.51 -6.44
C GLU A 33 1.67 11.35 -7.72
N ALA A 34 2.46 12.40 -7.61
CA ALA A 34 2.64 13.44 -8.62
C ALA A 34 3.08 12.89 -10.00
N HIS A 35 3.72 11.71 -10.04
CA HIS A 35 4.11 11.01 -11.27
C HIS A 35 2.91 10.61 -12.17
N HIS A 36 1.68 10.62 -11.63
CA HIS A 36 0.46 10.39 -12.40
C HIS A 36 -0.21 11.68 -12.90
N SER A 37 0.08 12.82 -12.28
CA SER A 37 -0.74 14.03 -12.40
C SER A 37 -0.44 14.89 -13.62
N PHE A 38 0.76 14.84 -14.18
CA PHE A 38 1.20 15.75 -15.25
C PHE A 38 1.45 15.08 -16.60
N LYS A 39 0.84 13.92 -16.84
CA LYS A 39 0.85 13.30 -18.19
C LYS A 39 0.25 14.25 -19.21
N THR A 40 0.76 14.24 -20.46
CA THR A 40 0.35 15.14 -21.54
C THR A 40 -1.16 15.12 -21.77
N GLY A 41 -1.81 16.29 -21.77
CA GLY A 41 -3.23 16.44 -22.14
C GLY A 41 -4.22 16.00 -21.04
N THR A 42 -3.81 15.96 -19.78
CA THR A 42 -4.73 15.63 -18.68
C THR A 42 -5.49 16.88 -18.19
N GLN A 43 -6.78 16.72 -17.91
CA GLN A 43 -7.63 17.76 -17.30
C GLN A 43 -7.05 18.31 -15.99
N SER A 44 -6.25 17.49 -15.27
CA SER A 44 -5.56 17.89 -14.05
C SER A 44 -4.50 18.97 -14.30
N SER A 45 -3.78 18.88 -15.42
CA SER A 45 -2.76 19.86 -15.80
C SER A 45 -3.37 21.21 -16.13
N ASP A 46 -4.51 21.21 -16.85
CA ASP A 46 -5.21 22.44 -17.23
C ASP A 46 -5.85 23.08 -15.99
N PHE A 47 -6.49 22.27 -15.13
CA PHE A 47 -7.03 22.74 -13.87
C PHE A 47 -5.97 23.36 -12.95
N TYR A 48 -4.78 22.74 -12.86
CA TYR A 48 -3.67 23.26 -12.07
C TYR A 48 -3.23 24.64 -12.59
N LYS A 49 -3.09 24.83 -13.90
CA LYS A 49 -2.62 26.08 -14.50
C LYS A 49 -3.69 27.17 -14.51
N ASP A 50 -4.88 26.81 -15.00
CA ASP A 50 -5.87 27.82 -15.40
C ASP A 50 -6.79 28.19 -14.23
N VAL A 51 -6.97 27.29 -13.27
CA VAL A 51 -7.86 27.50 -12.12
C VAL A 51 -7.09 27.71 -10.83
N LEU A 52 -6.27 26.74 -10.44
CA LEU A 52 -5.52 26.84 -9.19
C LEU A 52 -4.44 27.91 -9.27
N ASN A 53 -3.62 27.87 -10.29
CA ASN A 53 -2.47 28.77 -10.47
C ASN A 53 -1.82 29.08 -9.11
N PRO A 54 -1.24 28.07 -8.42
CA PRO A 54 -0.84 28.16 -7.02
C PRO A 54 0.44 28.96 -6.84
N ASP A 55 0.57 29.58 -5.67
CA ASP A 55 1.78 30.30 -5.26
C ASP A 55 2.86 29.33 -4.75
N ILE A 56 2.44 28.22 -4.13
CA ILE A 56 3.32 27.18 -3.60
C ILE A 56 2.80 25.81 -4.04
N THR A 57 3.71 24.96 -4.53
CA THR A 57 3.39 23.59 -4.89
C THR A 57 4.36 22.60 -4.27
N ILE A 58 3.82 21.57 -3.63
CA ILE A 58 4.57 20.42 -3.12
C ILE A 58 4.17 19.19 -3.91
N LEU A 59 5.12 18.57 -4.60
CA LEU A 59 4.93 17.32 -5.33
C LEU A 59 5.47 16.16 -4.49
N CYS A 60 4.60 15.24 -4.09
CA CYS A 60 4.97 14.03 -3.35
C CYS A 60 4.93 12.82 -4.27
N THR A 61 5.96 11.99 -4.24
CA THR A 61 5.99 10.71 -4.96
C THR A 61 7.04 9.77 -4.38
N ALA A 62 6.71 8.48 -4.30
CA ALA A 62 7.66 7.44 -3.93
C ALA A 62 8.52 6.96 -5.12
N THR A 63 8.06 7.20 -6.36
CA THR A 63 8.70 6.74 -7.60
C THR A 63 8.91 7.90 -8.58
N PRO A 64 9.80 8.88 -8.25
CA PRO A 64 10.03 10.03 -9.10
C PRO A 64 10.67 9.59 -10.43
N LYS A 65 10.15 10.12 -11.54
CA LYS A 65 10.72 9.95 -12.88
C LYS A 65 11.18 11.31 -13.36
N ASP A 66 12.43 11.43 -13.76
CA ASP A 66 13.00 12.72 -14.23
C ASP A 66 12.18 13.32 -15.36
N LYS A 67 11.69 12.50 -16.30
CA LYS A 67 10.83 12.94 -17.40
C LYS A 67 9.54 13.63 -16.94
N ASP A 68 8.94 13.18 -15.84
CA ASP A 68 7.70 13.76 -15.33
C ASP A 68 7.99 15.13 -14.67
N ILE A 69 9.14 15.26 -14.00
CA ILE A 69 9.59 16.52 -13.42
C ILE A 69 9.93 17.53 -14.50
N GLU A 70 10.70 17.15 -15.52
CA GLU A 70 11.02 18.01 -16.67
C GLU A 70 9.74 18.44 -17.43
N LEU A 71 8.73 17.56 -17.50
CA LEU A 71 7.45 17.89 -18.10
C LEU A 71 6.69 18.92 -17.26
N PHE A 72 6.70 18.78 -15.93
CA PHE A 72 6.11 19.73 -15.02
C PHE A 72 6.79 21.10 -15.16
N GLU A 73 8.13 21.18 -15.08
CA GLU A 73 8.91 22.41 -15.22
C GLU A 73 8.63 23.12 -16.55
N ARG A 74 8.62 22.37 -17.66
CA ARG A 74 8.29 22.93 -18.99
C ARG A 74 6.86 23.46 -19.07
N LYS A 75 5.90 22.80 -18.44
CA LYS A 75 4.51 23.21 -18.48
C LYS A 75 4.20 24.41 -17.60
N THR A 76 4.84 24.49 -16.45
CA THR A 76 4.57 25.52 -15.45
C THR A 76 5.56 26.69 -15.49
N SER A 77 6.71 26.51 -16.14
CA SER A 77 7.86 27.42 -16.09
C SER A 77 8.40 27.63 -14.67
N ILE A 78 8.17 26.65 -13.78
CA ILE A 78 8.63 26.66 -12.38
C ILE A 78 9.76 25.66 -12.24
N THR A 79 10.89 26.05 -11.66
CA THR A 79 11.98 25.13 -11.32
C THR A 79 11.66 24.36 -10.05
N VAL A 80 11.84 23.03 -10.09
CA VAL A 80 11.56 22.14 -8.97
C VAL A 80 12.80 21.96 -8.09
N ASN A 81 12.68 22.31 -6.82
CA ASN A 81 13.68 21.97 -5.80
C ASN A 81 13.37 20.57 -5.25
N ARG A 82 14.35 19.67 -5.31
CA ARG A 82 14.18 18.26 -4.88
C ARG A 82 14.65 18.05 -3.45
N ILE A 83 13.78 17.43 -2.67
CA ILE A 83 14.11 16.89 -1.35
C ILE A 83 13.89 15.37 -1.43
N SER A 84 14.90 14.60 -1.08
CA SER A 84 14.83 13.14 -1.10
C SER A 84 15.03 12.58 0.30
N ILE A 85 14.08 11.75 0.76
CA ILE A 85 14.18 10.99 1.99
C ILE A 85 14.52 9.55 1.60
N SER A 86 15.72 9.10 1.94
CA SER A 86 16.18 7.76 1.63
C SER A 86 15.50 6.71 2.53
N ARG A 87 15.42 5.47 2.02
CA ARG A 87 14.99 4.34 2.85
C ARG A 87 15.81 4.19 4.13
N LYS A 88 17.12 4.43 4.05
CA LYS A 88 18.03 4.39 5.21
C LYS A 88 17.57 5.36 6.29
N GLN A 89 17.28 6.60 5.93
CA GLN A 89 16.74 7.58 6.88
C GLN A 89 15.41 7.14 7.47
N GLY A 90 14.50 6.55 6.66
CA GLY A 90 13.23 6.02 7.16
C GLY A 90 13.41 4.88 8.17
N VAL A 91 14.42 4.02 7.99
CA VAL A 91 14.78 2.96 8.96
C VAL A 91 15.41 3.55 10.22
N GLU A 92 16.38 4.46 10.07
CA GLU A 92 17.08 5.12 11.18
C GLU A 92 16.13 5.95 12.07
N THR A 93 15.07 6.49 11.51
CA THR A 93 14.03 7.22 12.26
C THR A 93 12.93 6.33 12.82
N GLY A 94 12.99 5.01 12.60
CA GLY A 94 11.98 4.05 13.08
C GLY A 94 10.64 4.10 12.34
N LEU A 95 10.55 4.82 11.21
CA LEU A 95 9.34 4.88 10.39
C LEU A 95 9.18 3.64 9.49
N LEU A 96 10.29 3.04 9.11
CA LEU A 96 10.34 1.85 8.28
C LEU A 96 11.04 0.69 8.99
N LYS A 97 10.55 -0.52 8.72
CA LYS A 97 11.23 -1.77 9.13
C LYS A 97 12.58 -1.89 8.42
N THR A 98 13.48 -2.63 9.02
CA THR A 98 14.85 -2.86 8.52
C THR A 98 14.86 -3.47 7.13
N GLY A 99 13.91 -4.36 6.83
CA GLY A 99 13.87 -5.03 5.54
C GLY A 99 12.66 -5.92 5.30
N ILE A 100 12.73 -6.64 4.20
CA ILE A 100 11.76 -7.67 3.81
C ILE A 100 12.49 -9.01 3.72
N LYS A 101 11.90 -10.05 4.32
CA LYS A 101 12.28 -11.44 4.13
C LYS A 101 11.34 -12.08 3.11
N VAL A 102 11.90 -12.64 2.03
CA VAL A 102 11.11 -13.20 0.93
C VAL A 102 11.25 -14.72 0.91
N GLY A 103 10.12 -15.43 0.99
CA GLY A 103 10.01 -16.86 0.71
C GLY A 103 9.47 -17.07 -0.69
N LEU A 104 10.24 -17.74 -1.54
CA LEU A 104 9.84 -18.07 -2.91
C LEU A 104 9.73 -19.57 -3.07
N PHE A 105 8.53 -20.06 -3.39
CA PHE A 105 8.23 -21.45 -3.63
C PHE A 105 8.26 -21.74 -5.13
N ARG A 106 9.19 -22.62 -5.58
CA ARG A 106 9.42 -22.95 -6.99
C ARG A 106 9.41 -24.46 -7.21
N THR A 107 9.12 -24.87 -8.42
CA THR A 107 9.15 -26.29 -8.87
C THR A 107 10.55 -26.80 -9.21
N SER A 108 11.64 -26.12 -8.93
CA SER A 108 12.95 -26.62 -9.24
C SER A 108 13.25 -27.87 -8.42
N ASN A 109 13.37 -29.04 -9.07
CA ASN A 109 13.81 -30.33 -8.51
C ASN A 109 12.72 -31.23 -7.89
N LEU A 110 11.46 -31.15 -8.34
CA LEU A 110 10.49 -32.20 -8.02
C LEU A 110 10.59 -33.33 -9.03
N ASN A 111 10.79 -34.55 -8.54
CA ASN A 111 10.55 -35.75 -9.33
C ASN A 111 9.04 -35.82 -9.67
N ASP A 112 8.67 -36.27 -10.86
CA ASP A 112 7.31 -36.29 -11.44
C ASP A 112 6.19 -36.93 -10.58
N SER A 113 6.52 -37.43 -9.40
CA SER A 113 5.58 -38.14 -8.50
C SER A 113 5.11 -37.32 -7.28
N GLN A 114 5.57 -36.08 -7.06
CA GLN A 114 5.14 -35.28 -5.92
C GLN A 114 4.28 -34.09 -6.36
N PHE A 115 3.00 -34.15 -6.00
CA PHE A 115 2.06 -33.05 -6.20
C PHE A 115 2.20 -32.07 -5.02
N ILE A 116 2.84 -30.93 -5.24
CA ILE A 116 2.94 -29.85 -4.23
C ILE A 116 2.05 -28.69 -4.68
N ASP A 117 1.07 -28.35 -3.85
CA ASP A 117 0.30 -27.13 -4.02
C ASP A 117 1.09 -25.94 -3.45
N PHE A 118 1.76 -25.20 -4.35
CA PHE A 118 2.58 -24.04 -3.97
C PHE A 118 1.77 -22.91 -3.39
N GLU A 119 0.52 -22.70 -3.84
CA GLU A 119 -0.37 -21.68 -3.28
C GLU A 119 -0.70 -22.01 -1.83
N HIS A 120 -1.09 -23.26 -1.58
CA HIS A 120 -1.36 -23.75 -0.23
C HIS A 120 -0.11 -23.63 0.66
N THR A 121 1.05 -24.05 0.16
CA THR A 121 2.31 -24.01 0.91
C THR A 121 2.70 -22.57 1.27
N ALA A 122 2.61 -21.65 0.31
CA ALA A 122 2.90 -20.23 0.54
C ALA A 122 1.95 -19.62 1.59
N LEU A 123 0.65 -19.94 1.50
CA LEU A 123 -0.34 -19.47 2.46
C LEU A 123 -0.07 -20.02 3.86
N MET A 124 0.18 -21.34 3.98
CA MET A 124 0.46 -21.95 5.28
C MET A 124 1.71 -21.38 5.93
N GLN A 125 2.75 -21.10 5.15
CA GLN A 125 3.96 -20.44 5.67
C GLN A 125 3.68 -19.01 6.09
N GLY A 126 2.87 -18.26 5.33
CA GLY A 126 2.41 -16.92 5.70
C GLY A 126 1.61 -16.92 7.00
N ILE A 127 0.66 -17.85 7.14
CA ILE A 127 -0.13 -18.04 8.37
C ILE A 127 0.75 -18.42 9.56
N TYR A 128 1.69 -19.33 9.37
CA TYR A 128 2.63 -19.72 10.43
C TYR A 128 3.44 -18.52 10.93
N THR A 129 4.01 -17.76 9.99
CA THR A 129 4.77 -16.54 10.30
C THR A 129 3.89 -15.51 11.01
N HIS A 130 2.67 -15.29 10.51
CA HIS A 130 1.71 -14.37 11.13
C HIS A 130 1.42 -14.74 12.60
N LYS A 131 1.15 -16.03 12.88
CA LYS A 131 0.90 -16.50 14.24
C LYS A 131 2.10 -16.31 15.16
N GLN A 132 3.31 -16.58 14.67
CA GLN A 132 4.53 -16.33 15.45
C GLN A 132 4.71 -14.85 15.78
N LEU A 133 4.53 -13.96 14.78
CA LEU A 133 4.62 -12.51 15.00
C LEU A 133 3.54 -12.02 15.96
N LYS A 134 2.33 -12.57 15.91
CA LYS A 134 1.24 -12.24 16.83
C LYS A 134 1.61 -12.54 18.27
N GLU A 135 2.20 -13.70 18.56
CA GLU A 135 2.66 -14.04 19.91
C GLU A 135 3.80 -13.12 20.36
N MET A 136 4.79 -12.84 19.50
CA MET A 136 5.86 -11.91 19.82
C MET A 136 5.34 -10.50 20.12
N LEU A 137 4.35 -10.01 19.37
CA LEU A 137 3.74 -8.70 19.60
C LEU A 137 2.99 -8.64 20.93
N LYS A 138 2.30 -9.71 21.34
CA LYS A 138 1.67 -9.79 22.68
C LYS A 138 2.70 -9.60 23.80
N GLU A 139 3.89 -10.18 23.65
CA GLU A 139 4.98 -10.03 24.62
C GLU A 139 5.52 -8.60 24.70
N GLN A 140 5.33 -7.80 23.64
CA GLN A 140 5.72 -6.39 23.60
C GLN A 140 4.66 -5.44 24.17
N ASN A 141 3.50 -5.95 24.64
CA ASN A 141 2.40 -5.16 25.18
C ASN A 141 1.88 -4.06 24.23
N VAL A 142 1.90 -4.32 22.92
CA VAL A 142 1.35 -3.41 21.92
C VAL A 142 -0.18 -3.48 21.85
N SER A 143 -0.82 -2.41 21.39
CA SER A 143 -2.29 -2.29 21.34
C SER A 143 -2.92 -2.95 20.11
N PHE A 144 -2.13 -3.44 19.15
CA PHE A 144 -2.63 -3.96 17.88
C PHE A 144 -2.35 -5.45 17.65
N THR A 145 -3.20 -6.09 16.86
CA THR A 145 -2.99 -7.42 16.29
C THR A 145 -2.40 -7.29 14.88
N PRO A 146 -1.38 -8.07 14.49
CA PRO A 146 -0.83 -7.99 13.15
C PRO A 146 -1.87 -8.38 12.10
N LEU A 147 -1.72 -7.87 10.87
CA LEU A 147 -2.57 -8.21 9.73
C LEU A 147 -1.77 -9.00 8.70
N LEU A 148 -2.34 -10.13 8.27
CA LEU A 148 -1.87 -10.91 7.14
C LEU A 148 -2.57 -10.43 5.87
N LEU A 149 -1.83 -9.94 4.90
CA LEU A 149 -2.32 -9.58 3.58
C LEU A 149 -2.23 -10.79 2.64
N VAL A 150 -3.30 -11.10 1.93
CA VAL A 150 -3.31 -12.19 0.95
C VAL A 150 -3.82 -11.68 -0.39
N GLN A 151 -2.95 -11.64 -1.38
CA GLN A 151 -3.29 -11.21 -2.73
C GLN A 151 -3.75 -12.40 -3.56
N ALA A 152 -5.03 -12.42 -3.91
CA ALA A 152 -5.66 -13.44 -4.73
C ALA A 152 -5.57 -13.12 -6.24
N THR A 153 -5.68 -14.16 -7.07
CA THR A 153 -5.74 -14.06 -8.54
C THR A 153 -7.15 -13.76 -9.03
N ASP A 154 -8.15 -14.46 -8.50
CA ASP A 154 -9.53 -14.47 -8.93
C ASP A 154 -10.48 -14.85 -7.78
N ASN A 155 -11.78 -14.92 -8.03
CA ASN A 155 -12.78 -15.23 -7.01
C ASN A 155 -12.69 -16.67 -6.52
N ASP A 156 -12.39 -17.63 -7.38
CA ASP A 156 -12.22 -19.05 -6.98
C ASP A 156 -11.02 -19.20 -6.04
N ASN A 157 -9.97 -18.43 -6.29
CA ASN A 157 -8.81 -18.39 -5.43
C ASN A 157 -9.16 -17.77 -4.06
N ILE A 158 -9.99 -16.71 -4.00
CA ILE A 158 -10.49 -16.13 -2.74
C ILE A 158 -11.21 -17.21 -1.90
N GLU A 159 -12.12 -17.97 -2.48
CA GLU A 159 -12.85 -18.99 -1.75
C GLU A 159 -11.93 -20.13 -1.26
N ARG A 160 -10.92 -20.51 -2.04
CA ARG A 160 -9.90 -21.47 -1.59
C ARG A 160 -9.09 -20.94 -0.42
N ILE A 161 -8.66 -19.67 -0.47
CA ILE A 161 -7.91 -19.01 0.61
C ILE A 161 -8.74 -18.98 1.90
N LYS A 162 -10.02 -18.55 1.83
CA LYS A 162 -10.93 -18.58 2.98
C LYS A 162 -11.01 -19.97 3.61
N LYS A 163 -11.26 -20.99 2.78
CA LYS A 163 -11.36 -22.39 3.23
C LYS A 163 -10.08 -22.86 3.92
N TRP A 164 -8.92 -22.50 3.41
CA TRP A 164 -7.65 -22.87 4.01
C TRP A 164 -7.40 -22.09 5.33
N ALA A 165 -7.74 -20.81 5.37
CA ALA A 165 -7.62 -20.00 6.58
C ALA A 165 -8.53 -20.52 7.71
N LEU A 166 -9.79 -20.88 7.41
CA LEU A 166 -10.71 -21.48 8.36
C LEU A 166 -10.16 -22.81 8.91
N LYS A 167 -9.62 -23.67 8.04
CA LYS A 167 -8.96 -24.92 8.47
C LYS A 167 -7.72 -24.68 9.32
N ALA A 168 -7.04 -23.56 9.14
CA ALA A 168 -5.90 -23.15 9.94
C ALA A 168 -6.30 -22.51 11.29
N GLY A 169 -7.62 -22.41 11.59
CA GLY A 169 -8.17 -21.98 12.88
C GLY A 169 -8.54 -20.51 12.96
N PHE A 170 -8.63 -19.80 11.83
CA PHE A 170 -9.23 -18.45 11.80
C PHE A 170 -10.75 -18.54 11.79
N SER A 171 -11.45 -17.54 12.30
CA SER A 171 -12.90 -17.43 12.21
C SER A 171 -13.32 -16.65 10.97
N ASN A 172 -14.58 -16.78 10.53
CA ASN A 172 -15.09 -15.97 9.42
C ASN A 172 -15.00 -14.48 9.71
N GLU A 173 -15.25 -14.09 10.96
CA GLU A 173 -15.24 -12.69 11.40
C GLU A 173 -13.83 -12.10 11.40
N SER A 174 -12.78 -12.94 11.45
CA SER A 174 -11.38 -12.48 11.40
C SER A 174 -10.82 -12.35 9.98
N ILE A 175 -11.64 -12.64 8.96
CA ILE A 175 -11.24 -12.61 7.55
C ILE A 175 -12.10 -11.58 6.83
N SER A 176 -11.47 -10.53 6.28
CA SER A 176 -12.12 -9.58 5.38
C SER A 176 -11.68 -9.82 3.94
N VAL A 177 -12.57 -9.50 3.00
CA VAL A 177 -12.32 -9.56 1.56
C VAL A 177 -12.62 -8.19 0.95
N HIS A 178 -11.67 -7.71 0.13
CA HIS A 178 -11.84 -6.46 -0.59
C HIS A 178 -11.48 -6.64 -2.07
N THR A 179 -12.45 -6.43 -2.94
CA THR A 179 -12.28 -6.50 -4.40
C THR A 179 -12.93 -5.28 -5.06
N ALA A 180 -12.69 -5.08 -6.35
CA ALA A 180 -13.35 -4.02 -7.09
C ALA A 180 -14.85 -4.29 -7.29
N GLU A 181 -15.24 -5.57 -7.35
CA GLU A 181 -16.62 -6.02 -7.49
C GLU A 181 -17.38 -5.97 -6.17
N GLU A 182 -16.70 -6.27 -5.06
CA GLU A 182 -17.22 -6.23 -3.70
C GLU A 182 -16.28 -5.40 -2.82
N PRO A 183 -16.36 -4.06 -2.91
CA PRO A 183 -15.54 -3.20 -2.08
C PRO A 183 -16.03 -3.26 -0.63
N ASP A 184 -15.10 -3.57 0.28
CA ASP A 184 -15.40 -3.48 1.72
C ASP A 184 -15.61 -1.99 2.08
N PRO A 185 -16.80 -1.59 2.53
CA PRO A 185 -17.09 -0.20 2.89
C PRO A 185 -16.28 0.27 4.12
N TYR A 186 -15.77 -0.66 4.89
CA TYR A 186 -15.00 -0.42 6.10
C TYR A 186 -13.49 -0.62 5.91
N LEU A 187 -13.00 -0.66 4.67
CA LEU A 187 -11.60 -0.90 4.37
C LEU A 187 -10.65 -0.03 5.20
N GLU A 188 -10.94 1.26 5.33
CA GLU A 188 -10.12 2.18 6.12
C GLU A 188 -10.08 1.81 7.60
N THR A 189 -11.18 1.27 8.14
CA THR A 189 -11.24 0.85 9.55
C THR A 189 -10.51 -0.45 9.80
N ILE A 190 -10.34 -1.32 8.79
CA ILE A 190 -9.58 -2.57 8.89
C ILE A 190 -8.14 -2.30 9.34
N ALA A 191 -7.57 -1.15 8.98
CA ALA A 191 -6.24 -0.76 9.44
C ALA A 191 -6.09 -0.75 10.97
N TYR A 192 -7.20 -0.53 11.68
CA TYR A 192 -7.25 -0.37 13.15
C TYR A 192 -8.10 -1.45 13.85
N ASP A 193 -8.86 -2.26 13.11
CA ASP A 193 -9.70 -3.31 13.69
C ASP A 193 -8.88 -4.55 14.02
N ASN A 194 -8.64 -4.75 15.30
CA ASN A 194 -7.88 -5.89 15.83
C ASN A 194 -8.59 -7.25 15.67
N ASN A 195 -9.89 -7.26 15.37
CA ASN A 195 -10.61 -8.51 15.13
C ASN A 195 -10.30 -9.08 13.75
N ILE A 196 -9.97 -8.23 12.77
CA ILE A 196 -9.59 -8.66 11.43
C ILE A 196 -8.10 -9.02 11.40
N GLU A 197 -7.80 -10.29 11.17
CA GLU A 197 -6.43 -10.80 11.11
C GLU A 197 -5.96 -11.12 9.69
N ILE A 198 -6.89 -11.36 8.75
CA ILE A 198 -6.57 -11.63 7.34
C ILE A 198 -7.36 -10.67 6.45
N LEU A 199 -6.68 -9.99 5.55
CA LEU A 199 -7.29 -9.23 4.46
C LEU A 199 -6.95 -9.89 3.13
N ILE A 200 -7.97 -10.44 2.45
CA ILE A 200 -7.85 -11.01 1.11
C ILE A 200 -8.25 -9.93 0.10
N PHE A 201 -7.42 -9.70 -0.91
CA PHE A 201 -7.68 -8.66 -1.92
C PHE A 201 -7.20 -9.08 -3.31
N LYS A 202 -7.73 -8.45 -4.37
CA LYS A 202 -7.24 -8.61 -5.75
C LYS A 202 -6.33 -7.46 -6.16
N LEU A 203 -6.86 -6.32 -6.55
CA LEU A 203 -6.09 -5.16 -7.04
C LEU A 203 -6.30 -3.89 -6.21
N ALA A 204 -7.46 -3.76 -5.58
CA ALA A 204 -7.96 -2.49 -5.07
C ALA A 204 -7.22 -1.91 -3.85
N VAL A 205 -6.45 -2.73 -3.12
CA VAL A 205 -5.73 -2.29 -1.89
C VAL A 205 -4.44 -1.52 -2.20
N ALA A 206 -4.08 -1.41 -3.49
CA ALA A 206 -2.81 -0.80 -3.88
C ALA A 206 -2.75 0.72 -3.73
N THR A 207 -3.88 1.43 -3.69
CA THR A 207 -3.91 2.89 -3.65
C THR A 207 -4.61 3.42 -2.40
N GLY A 208 -3.93 4.30 -1.65
CA GLY A 208 -4.53 5.11 -0.58
C GLY A 208 -4.66 4.46 0.80
N PHE A 209 -4.52 3.15 0.95
CA PHE A 209 -4.76 2.44 2.21
C PHE A 209 -3.50 2.29 3.06
N ASP A 210 -3.46 2.89 4.24
CA ASP A 210 -2.35 2.79 5.19
C ASP A 210 -2.60 1.68 6.22
N ILE A 211 -1.69 0.68 6.31
CA ILE A 211 -1.85 -0.48 7.19
C ILE A 211 -0.55 -0.76 7.94
N PRO A 212 -0.16 0.04 8.92
CA PRO A 212 1.13 -0.14 9.60
C PRO A 212 1.20 -1.43 10.45
N ARG A 213 0.05 -2.07 10.74
CA ARG A 213 -0.01 -3.37 11.39
C ARG A 213 0.16 -4.57 10.45
N ALA A 214 0.33 -4.34 9.14
CA ALA A 214 0.65 -5.41 8.20
C ALA A 214 2.12 -5.80 8.30
N PHE A 215 2.38 -7.08 8.57
CA PHE A 215 3.73 -7.65 8.65
C PHE A 215 3.98 -8.70 7.59
N THR A 216 2.93 -9.37 7.13
CA THR A 216 3.05 -10.52 6.23
C THR A 216 2.18 -10.32 5.00
N LEU A 217 2.74 -10.61 3.83
CA LEU A 217 2.05 -10.68 2.55
C LEU A 217 2.23 -12.07 1.95
N VAL A 218 1.14 -12.66 1.52
CA VAL A 218 1.15 -13.81 0.61
C VAL A 218 0.61 -13.35 -0.73
N SER A 219 1.33 -13.58 -1.83
CA SER A 219 0.87 -13.22 -3.17
C SER A 219 0.88 -14.44 -4.08
N PHE A 220 -0.28 -14.68 -4.72
CA PHE A 220 -0.46 -15.72 -5.73
C PHE A 220 -0.37 -15.17 -7.15
N ARG A 221 -0.18 -13.85 -7.28
CA ARG A 221 -0.01 -13.22 -8.59
C ARG A 221 1.45 -13.20 -9.00
N THR A 222 1.69 -13.54 -10.24
CA THR A 222 2.92 -13.20 -10.96
C THR A 222 2.85 -11.74 -11.35
N ASN A 223 3.33 -10.85 -10.47
CA ASN A 223 3.32 -9.41 -10.74
C ASN A 223 4.35 -9.08 -11.81
N ARG A 224 3.88 -8.71 -12.99
CA ARG A 224 4.70 -8.07 -14.03
C ARG A 224 4.78 -6.54 -13.84
N ASP A 225 3.95 -5.98 -12.97
CA ASP A 225 3.91 -4.54 -12.68
C ASP A 225 4.78 -4.26 -11.43
N SER A 226 6.00 -3.76 -11.67
CA SER A 226 6.97 -3.42 -10.63
C SER A 226 6.45 -2.33 -9.68
N ASP A 227 5.66 -1.39 -10.20
CA ASP A 227 5.18 -0.25 -9.42
C ASP A 227 4.14 -0.72 -8.39
N PHE A 228 3.26 -1.65 -8.78
CA PHE A 228 2.27 -2.24 -7.88
C PHE A 228 2.91 -3.08 -6.77
N GLY A 229 3.88 -3.93 -7.12
CA GLY A 229 4.63 -4.73 -6.15
C GLY A 229 5.35 -3.84 -5.13
N THR A 230 5.98 -2.78 -5.58
CA THR A 230 6.68 -1.79 -4.75
C THR A 230 5.73 -1.09 -3.77
N GLN A 231 4.53 -0.71 -4.21
CA GLN A 231 3.54 -0.05 -3.37
C GLN A 231 3.03 -0.95 -2.23
N ILE A 232 2.70 -2.22 -2.52
CA ILE A 232 2.25 -3.16 -1.48
C ILE A 232 3.38 -3.48 -0.50
N ILE A 233 4.59 -3.72 -1.00
CA ILE A 233 5.77 -3.97 -0.17
C ILE A 233 6.05 -2.76 0.71
N GLY A 234 5.95 -1.54 0.18
CA GLY A 234 6.10 -0.31 0.93
C GLY A 234 5.17 -0.21 2.15
N ARG A 235 3.95 -0.76 2.07
CA ARG A 235 3.01 -0.79 3.20
C ARG A 235 3.46 -1.72 4.32
N ILE A 236 3.97 -2.91 3.96
CA ILE A 236 4.48 -3.89 4.93
C ILE A 236 5.75 -3.37 5.61
N MET A 237 6.47 -2.47 4.95
CA MET A 237 7.67 -1.84 5.49
C MET A 237 7.39 -0.82 6.60
N ARG A 238 6.18 -0.29 6.72
CA ARG A 238 5.84 0.70 7.75
C ARG A 238 5.90 0.11 9.14
N VAL A 239 6.38 0.88 10.09
CA VAL A 239 6.38 0.52 11.51
C VAL A 239 5.13 1.10 12.16
N HIS A 240 4.40 0.27 12.90
CA HIS A 240 3.25 0.75 13.69
C HIS A 240 3.73 1.72 14.78
N GLN A 241 2.91 2.75 15.06
CA GLN A 241 3.25 3.81 16.01
C GLN A 241 3.65 3.27 17.39
N ASP A 242 3.03 2.21 17.88
CA ASP A 242 3.36 1.58 19.16
C ASP A 242 4.78 0.99 19.21
N LEU A 243 5.38 0.73 18.07
CA LEU A 243 6.75 0.21 17.95
C LEU A 243 7.76 1.30 17.58
N GLN A 244 7.27 2.47 17.11
CA GLN A 244 8.14 3.60 16.83
C GLN A 244 8.80 4.09 18.14
N GLY A 245 10.08 4.41 18.10
CA GLY A 245 10.85 4.80 19.28
C GLY A 245 11.37 3.63 20.14
N HIS A 246 10.89 2.39 19.89
CA HIS A 246 11.36 1.18 20.58
C HIS A 246 11.93 0.13 19.61
N ILE A 247 12.09 0.46 18.35
CA ILE A 247 12.48 -0.46 17.27
C ILE A 247 13.81 -1.19 17.56
N ASP A 248 14.71 -0.56 18.28
CA ASP A 248 16.01 -1.16 18.61
C ASP A 248 15.90 -2.25 19.68
N SER A 249 14.90 -2.18 20.55
CA SER A 249 14.70 -3.07 21.69
C SER A 249 13.74 -4.24 21.43
N ILE A 250 12.98 -4.22 20.34
CA ILE A 250 12.06 -5.31 19.99
C ILE A 250 12.80 -6.51 19.36
N PRO A 251 12.20 -7.72 19.41
CA PRO A 251 12.73 -8.90 18.74
C PRO A 251 13.06 -8.66 17.26
N GLU A 252 14.18 -9.23 16.81
CA GLU A 252 14.69 -9.06 15.45
C GLU A 252 13.64 -9.38 14.37
N GLN A 253 12.80 -10.39 14.63
CA GLN A 253 11.74 -10.82 13.72
C GLN A 253 10.69 -9.70 13.45
N LEU A 254 10.40 -8.87 14.45
CA LEU A 254 9.46 -7.77 14.33
C LEU A 254 10.01 -6.57 13.54
N LYS A 255 11.33 -6.55 13.30
CA LYS A 255 11.99 -5.52 12.48
C LYS A 255 11.87 -5.75 10.97
N TYR A 256 11.24 -6.84 10.54
CA TYR A 256 11.11 -7.21 9.12
C TYR A 256 9.65 -7.35 8.71
N GLY A 257 9.38 -7.07 7.43
CA GLY A 257 8.21 -7.55 6.73
C GLY A 257 8.49 -8.93 6.11
N TYR A 258 7.43 -9.70 5.86
CA TYR A 258 7.54 -11.05 5.30
C TYR A 258 6.68 -11.17 4.05
N VAL A 259 7.27 -11.66 2.97
CA VAL A 259 6.58 -11.83 1.68
C VAL A 259 6.75 -13.27 1.21
N PHE A 260 5.65 -13.95 0.95
CA PHE A 260 5.63 -15.30 0.41
C PHE A 260 5.00 -15.29 -0.98
N LEU A 261 5.74 -15.76 -1.96
CA LEU A 261 5.33 -15.76 -3.36
C LEU A 261 5.19 -17.20 -3.85
N SER A 262 4.04 -17.52 -4.44
CA SER A 262 3.87 -18.75 -5.20
C SER A 262 3.95 -18.43 -6.69
N ASN A 263 4.94 -18.98 -7.39
CA ASN A 263 5.06 -18.81 -8.83
C ASN A 263 4.70 -20.13 -9.52
N LYS A 264 3.59 -20.13 -10.28
CA LYS A 264 3.16 -21.31 -11.07
C LYS A 264 4.03 -21.51 -12.32
N ASP A 265 4.55 -20.41 -12.85
CA ASP A 265 5.33 -20.42 -14.08
C ASP A 265 6.81 -20.29 -13.70
N GLY A 266 7.57 -21.38 -13.74
CA GLY A 266 9.02 -21.41 -13.43
C GLY A 266 9.89 -20.50 -14.32
N GLN A 267 9.35 -19.39 -14.83
CA GLN A 267 10.04 -18.35 -15.58
C GLN A 267 10.27 -17.13 -14.69
N THR A 268 11.54 -16.89 -14.42
CA THR A 268 12.08 -15.64 -13.84
C THR A 268 11.92 -14.48 -14.80
#